data_8770d4f8b84f4b08fc40534296971f7a
#
_entry.id   8770d4f8b84f4b08fc40534296971f7a
#
_cell.length_a   1.000
_cell.length_b   1.000
_cell.length_c   1.000
_cell.angle_alpha   90.00
_cell.angle_beta   90.00
_cell.angle_gamma   90.00
#
_symmetry.space_group_name_H-M   'P 1'
#
loop_
_entity.id
_entity.type
_entity.pdbx_description
1 polymer ?
#
loop_
_entity_poly.entity_id
_entity_poly.type
_entity_poly.pdbx_seq_one_letter_code
_entity_poly.pdbx_strand_id
1 'polypeptide(L)'
;MTTSIAVRLRRLTSPRRPQIPISGGRRAAALGLRLTCVGLLAWIGYLHLHLWLEGYRQIPTDGPLFLLDAVAGLALAAVLLVWATPLAGLAAAGYTASTLGALLISLTVGLFGFRESISASYVTQSLAIETITVLALLSWTLLVTAAPQRAGLPVRHRSPAPQMSRRR
;
A
#
# COMPACT_ATOMS: atom_id res chain seq x y z
N MET A 1 -11.20 2.22 -27.09
CA MET A 1 -10.10 1.99 -26.14
C MET A 1 -10.38 2.51 -24.71
N THR A 2 -11.24 3.49 -24.51
CA THR A 2 -11.57 4.14 -23.23
C THR A 2 -12.30 3.23 -22.22
N THR A 3 -13.16 2.31 -22.67
CA THR A 3 -13.94 1.43 -21.79
C THR A 3 -13.10 0.46 -20.96
N SER A 4 -11.95 0.02 -21.48
CA SER A 4 -11.07 -0.94 -20.80
C SER A 4 -10.34 -0.31 -19.60
N ILE A 5 -9.98 0.96 -19.68
CA ILE A 5 -9.27 1.70 -18.61
C ILE A 5 -10.24 1.98 -17.45
N ALA A 6 -11.46 2.42 -17.74
CA ALA A 6 -12.49 2.69 -16.72
C ALA A 6 -12.86 1.43 -15.93
N VAL A 7 -12.95 0.27 -16.58
CA VAL A 7 -13.21 -1.02 -15.91
C VAL A 7 -12.02 -1.43 -15.02
N ARG A 8 -10.79 -1.18 -15.44
CA ARG A 8 -9.58 -1.46 -14.63
C ARG A 8 -9.51 -0.54 -13.42
N LEU A 9 -9.74 0.76 -13.57
CA LEU A 9 -9.76 1.72 -12.47
C LEU A 9 -10.86 1.40 -11.45
N ARG A 10 -12.07 1.05 -11.92
CA ARG A 10 -13.17 0.65 -11.03
C ARG A 10 -12.86 -0.61 -10.21
N ARG A 11 -12.01 -1.51 -10.71
CA ARG A 11 -11.55 -2.69 -9.96
C ARG A 11 -10.53 -2.33 -8.86
N LEU A 12 -9.73 -1.29 -9.06
CA LEU A 12 -8.73 -0.83 -8.09
C LEU A 12 -9.36 -0.02 -6.94
N THR A 13 -10.42 0.73 -7.23
CA THR A 13 -11.10 1.59 -6.26
C THR A 13 -12.29 0.94 -5.56
N SER A 14 -12.79 -0.18 -6.10
CA SER A 14 -13.96 -0.86 -5.53
C SER A 14 -13.64 -1.42 -4.15
N PRO A 15 -14.38 -1.06 -3.08
CA PRO A 15 -14.22 -1.64 -1.75
C PRO A 15 -14.79 -3.05 -1.67
N ARG A 16 -14.68 -3.83 -2.75
CA ARG A 16 -15.06 -5.23 -2.70
C ARG A 16 -14.21 -5.89 -1.64
N ARG A 17 -14.83 -6.20 -0.49
CA ARG A 17 -14.26 -7.20 0.42
C ARG A 17 -13.80 -8.36 -0.45
N PRO A 18 -12.53 -8.73 -0.44
CA PRO A 18 -12.07 -9.87 -1.23
C PRO A 18 -12.84 -11.09 -0.75
N GLN A 19 -13.86 -11.48 -1.52
CA GLN A 19 -14.50 -12.79 -1.36
C GLN A 19 -13.56 -13.81 -1.98
N ILE A 20 -12.43 -13.99 -1.33
CA ILE A 20 -11.50 -15.04 -1.67
C ILE A 20 -11.87 -16.23 -0.79
N PRO A 21 -12.13 -17.40 -1.33
CA PRO A 21 -11.98 -18.63 -0.59
C PRO A 21 -10.50 -18.89 -0.44
N ILE A 22 -9.83 -18.04 0.32
CA ILE A 22 -8.44 -18.17 0.70
C ILE A 22 -8.45 -19.09 1.90
N SER A 23 -7.52 -20.05 1.94
CA SER A 23 -7.22 -20.80 3.15
C SER A 23 -7.10 -19.81 4.32
N GLY A 24 -7.62 -20.16 5.51
CA GLY A 24 -7.61 -19.25 6.67
C GLY A 24 -6.24 -18.62 6.92
N GLY A 25 -5.15 -19.33 6.66
CA GLY A 25 -3.79 -18.86 6.78
C GLY A 25 -3.44 -17.68 5.85
N ARG A 26 -3.88 -17.68 4.58
CA ARG A 26 -3.59 -16.55 3.67
C ARG A 26 -4.33 -15.27 4.06
N ARG A 27 -5.55 -15.41 4.60
CA ARG A 27 -6.30 -14.25 5.13
C ARG A 27 -5.60 -13.67 6.36
N ALA A 28 -5.17 -14.51 7.28
CA ALA A 28 -4.42 -14.09 8.46
C ALA A 28 -3.10 -13.40 8.07
N ALA A 29 -2.35 -13.96 7.12
CA ALA A 29 -1.12 -13.37 6.61
C ALA A 29 -1.37 -12.00 5.94
N ALA A 30 -2.41 -11.87 5.10
CA ALA A 30 -2.76 -10.60 4.47
C ALA A 30 -3.18 -9.54 5.50
N LEU A 31 -3.92 -9.94 6.53
CA LEU A 31 -4.31 -9.04 7.61
C LEU A 31 -3.10 -8.63 8.46
N GLY A 32 -2.27 -9.59 8.87
CA GLY A 32 -1.06 -9.33 9.65
C GLY A 32 -0.13 -8.36 8.91
N LEU A 33 0.17 -8.64 7.64
CA LEU A 33 1.01 -7.77 6.81
C LEU A 33 0.40 -6.37 6.63
N ARG A 34 -0.93 -6.27 6.45
CA ARG A 34 -1.62 -4.98 6.41
C ARG A 34 -1.45 -4.18 7.70
N LEU A 35 -1.66 -4.81 8.85
CA LEU A 35 -1.50 -4.14 10.15
C LEU A 35 -0.05 -3.70 10.38
N THR A 36 0.92 -4.50 9.96
CA THR A 36 2.34 -4.10 9.95
C THR A 36 2.55 -2.86 9.08
N CYS A 37 2.02 -2.83 7.84
CA CYS A 37 2.12 -1.65 6.97
C CYS A 37 1.48 -0.41 7.61
N VAL A 38 0.31 -0.54 8.24
CA VAL A 38 -0.36 0.56 8.96
C VAL A 38 0.52 1.08 10.09
N GLY A 39 1.09 0.19 10.90
CA GLY A 39 1.99 0.57 12.00
C GLY A 39 3.25 1.29 11.52
N LEU A 40 3.87 0.79 10.44
CA LEU A 40 5.05 1.41 9.84
C LEU A 40 4.75 2.79 9.25
N LEU A 41 3.64 2.96 8.53
CA LEU A 41 3.20 4.27 8.01
C LEU A 41 2.91 5.27 9.13
N ALA A 42 2.24 4.82 10.20
CA ALA A 42 1.98 5.66 11.37
C ALA A 42 3.29 6.08 12.06
N TRP A 43 4.26 5.18 12.12
CA TRP A 43 5.59 5.48 12.66
C TRP A 43 6.36 6.48 11.80
N ILE A 44 6.33 6.34 10.46
CA ILE A 44 6.92 7.32 9.53
C ILE A 44 6.28 8.69 9.74
N GLY A 45 4.94 8.77 9.78
CA GLY A 45 4.24 10.03 10.04
C GLY A 45 4.60 10.64 11.39
N TYR A 46 4.72 9.81 12.43
CA TYR A 46 5.18 10.25 13.76
C TYR A 46 6.62 10.79 13.72
N LEU A 47 7.55 10.11 13.06
CA LEU A 47 8.94 10.56 12.94
C LEU A 47 9.04 11.92 12.25
N HIS A 48 8.33 12.12 11.15
CA HIS A 48 8.31 13.42 10.45
C HIS A 48 7.74 14.53 11.33
N LEU A 49 6.66 14.24 12.10
CA LEU A 49 6.12 15.21 13.04
C LEU A 49 7.10 15.52 14.17
N HIS A 50 7.76 14.50 14.71
CA HIS A 50 8.75 14.65 15.78
C HIS A 50 9.93 15.49 15.33
N LEU A 51 10.53 15.20 14.19
CA LEU A 51 11.63 15.96 13.61
C LEU A 51 11.21 17.41 13.31
N TRP A 52 9.98 17.61 12.78
CA TRP A 52 9.43 18.95 12.56
C TRP A 52 9.39 19.76 13.86
N LEU A 53 8.95 19.14 14.97
CA LEU A 53 8.91 19.79 16.30
C LEU A 53 10.30 20.06 16.86
N GLU A 54 11.29 19.19 16.62
CA GLU A 54 12.65 19.30 17.13
C GLU A 54 13.51 20.36 16.42
N GLY A 55 13.05 20.94 15.31
CA GLY A 55 13.78 22.05 14.71
C GLY A 55 13.61 22.20 13.19
N TYR A 56 13.26 21.14 12.46
CA TYR A 56 13.13 21.21 11.00
C TYR A 56 12.07 22.22 10.52
N ARG A 57 11.08 22.56 11.35
CA ARG A 57 10.09 23.62 11.07
C ARG A 57 10.70 25.00 10.74
N GLN A 58 11.96 25.23 11.15
CA GLN A 58 12.65 26.50 10.93
C GLN A 58 13.40 26.53 9.59
N ILE A 59 13.54 25.38 8.91
CA ILE A 59 14.21 25.28 7.64
C ILE A 59 13.22 25.69 6.54
N PRO A 60 13.52 26.75 5.76
CA PRO A 60 12.68 27.13 4.64
C PRO A 60 12.49 25.96 3.68
N THR A 61 11.27 25.74 3.18
CA THR A 61 10.88 24.63 2.29
C THR A 61 10.82 23.27 2.98
N ASP A 62 11.86 22.81 3.68
CA ASP A 62 11.86 21.48 4.32
C ASP A 62 10.86 21.41 5.48
N GLY A 63 10.74 22.48 6.28
CA GLY A 63 9.79 22.51 7.39
C GLY A 63 8.34 22.22 6.99
N PRO A 64 7.76 22.95 6.03
CA PRO A 64 6.44 22.62 5.50
C PRO A 64 6.33 21.21 4.91
N LEU A 65 7.37 20.69 4.26
CA LEU A 65 7.38 19.33 3.69
C LEU A 65 7.37 18.28 4.80
N PHE A 66 8.13 18.42 5.86
CA PHE A 66 8.09 17.51 7.01
C PHE A 66 6.70 17.44 7.64
N LEU A 67 6.01 18.56 7.76
CA LEU A 67 4.63 18.56 8.27
C LEU A 67 3.67 17.90 7.28
N LEU A 68 3.83 18.15 5.97
CA LEU A 68 3.04 17.50 4.94
C LEU A 68 3.24 15.98 4.97
N ASP A 69 4.49 15.53 5.10
CA ASP A 69 4.83 14.11 5.18
C ASP A 69 4.25 13.47 6.45
N ALA A 70 4.28 14.15 7.59
CA ALA A 70 3.63 13.68 8.81
C ALA A 70 2.13 13.45 8.61
N VAL A 71 1.43 14.44 8.05
CA VAL A 71 -0.02 14.36 7.78
C VAL A 71 -0.33 13.28 6.75
N ALA A 72 0.44 13.22 5.65
CA ALA A 72 0.24 12.23 4.59
C ALA A 72 0.47 10.80 5.09
N GLY A 73 1.53 10.56 5.87
CA GLY A 73 1.82 9.25 6.44
C GLY A 73 0.72 8.76 7.36
N LEU A 74 0.24 9.61 8.28
CA LEU A 74 -0.86 9.29 9.20
C LEU A 74 -2.19 9.10 8.45
N ALA A 75 -2.48 9.93 7.45
CA ALA A 75 -3.69 9.80 6.63
C ALA A 75 -3.67 8.49 5.82
N LEU A 76 -2.54 8.14 5.21
CA LEU A 76 -2.40 6.89 4.46
C LEU A 76 -2.47 5.66 5.37
N ALA A 77 -1.96 5.73 6.60
CA ALA A 77 -2.14 4.70 7.61
C ALA A 77 -3.63 4.49 7.92
N ALA A 78 -4.38 5.57 8.15
CA ALA A 78 -5.82 5.53 8.40
C ALA A 78 -6.59 5.01 7.19
N VAL A 79 -6.26 5.48 5.97
CA VAL A 79 -6.87 5.00 4.73
C VAL A 79 -6.62 3.50 4.55
N LEU A 80 -5.40 3.02 4.74
CA LEU A 80 -5.08 1.61 4.62
C LEU A 80 -5.75 0.78 5.71
N LEU A 81 -5.96 1.34 6.91
CA LEU A 81 -6.65 0.70 8.01
C LEU A 81 -8.16 0.55 7.72
N VAL A 82 -8.78 1.51 7.07
CA VAL A 82 -10.24 1.50 6.78
C VAL A 82 -10.51 0.83 5.43
N TRP A 83 -9.78 1.22 4.39
CA TRP A 83 -9.98 0.76 3.02
C TRP A 83 -8.79 -0.07 2.54
N ALA A 84 -8.88 -1.39 2.69
CA ALA A 84 -7.88 -2.36 2.24
C ALA A 84 -7.90 -2.54 0.71
N THR A 85 -7.68 -1.49 -0.06
CA THR A 85 -7.67 -1.56 -1.53
C THR A 85 -6.24 -1.60 -2.07
N PRO A 86 -5.98 -2.31 -3.20
CA PRO A 86 -4.66 -2.30 -3.83
C PRO A 86 -4.18 -0.88 -4.19
N LEU A 87 -5.11 0.02 -4.53
CA LEU A 87 -4.78 1.41 -4.83
C LEU A 87 -4.26 2.15 -3.60
N ALA A 88 -4.87 1.94 -2.42
CA ALA A 88 -4.36 2.51 -1.17
C ALA A 88 -2.94 2.01 -0.86
N GLY A 89 -2.69 0.72 -1.08
CA GLY A 89 -1.34 0.15 -0.93
C GLY A 89 -0.31 0.76 -1.88
N LEU A 90 -0.67 0.94 -3.15
CA LEU A 90 0.20 1.58 -4.14
C LEU A 90 0.44 3.06 -3.83
N ALA A 91 -0.59 3.80 -3.41
CA ALA A 91 -0.45 5.20 -3.01
C ALA A 91 0.49 5.34 -1.81
N ALA A 92 0.32 4.48 -0.79
CA ALA A 92 1.21 4.46 0.37
C ALA A 92 2.64 4.06 0.01
N ALA A 93 2.83 3.09 -0.89
CA ALA A 93 4.16 2.70 -1.38
C ALA A 93 4.83 3.84 -2.16
N GLY A 94 4.09 4.54 -3.03
CA GLY A 94 4.58 5.71 -3.77
C GLY A 94 4.97 6.85 -2.83
N TYR A 95 4.14 7.16 -1.84
CA TYR A 95 4.45 8.13 -0.79
C TYR A 95 5.77 7.77 -0.08
N THR A 96 5.86 6.56 0.48
CA THR A 96 7.07 6.14 1.22
C THR A 96 8.31 6.08 0.32
N ALA A 97 8.17 5.68 -0.94
CA ALA A 97 9.28 5.71 -1.88
C ALA A 97 9.73 7.16 -2.21
N SER A 98 8.81 8.12 -2.22
CA SER A 98 9.16 9.54 -2.44
C SER A 98 9.89 10.15 -1.25
N THR A 99 9.49 9.83 -0.01
CA THR A 99 10.21 10.30 1.21
C THR A 99 11.60 9.68 1.29
N LEU A 100 11.72 8.37 1.05
CA LEU A 100 13.02 7.69 0.96
C LEU A 100 13.92 8.31 -0.13
N GLY A 101 13.37 8.58 -1.30
CA GLY A 101 14.08 9.24 -2.40
C GLY A 101 14.54 10.65 -2.03
N ALA A 102 13.69 11.44 -1.38
CA ALA A 102 14.04 12.77 -0.89
C ALA A 102 15.18 12.72 0.14
N LEU A 103 15.13 11.78 1.08
CA LEU A 103 16.20 11.57 2.06
C LEU A 103 17.52 11.19 1.39
N LEU A 104 17.50 10.26 0.43
CA LEU A 104 18.70 9.86 -0.32
C LEU A 104 19.30 11.03 -1.12
N ILE A 105 18.47 11.86 -1.74
CA ILE A 105 18.90 13.07 -2.44
C ILE A 105 19.51 14.06 -1.44
N SER A 106 18.87 14.29 -0.30
CA SER A 106 19.38 15.20 0.74
C SER A 106 20.74 14.76 1.28
N LEU A 107 20.95 13.44 1.46
CA LEU A 107 22.23 12.89 1.91
C LEU A 107 23.36 13.00 0.88
N THR A 108 23.05 13.02 -0.40
CA THR A 108 24.05 12.97 -1.48
C THR A 108 24.37 14.35 -2.04
N VAL A 109 23.40 14.96 -2.71
CA VAL A 109 23.57 16.24 -3.42
C VAL A 109 22.94 17.41 -2.69
N GLY A 110 22.10 17.15 -1.68
CA GLY A 110 21.29 18.14 -0.98
C GLY A 110 19.93 18.34 -1.65
N LEU A 111 18.94 18.77 -0.85
CA LEU A 111 17.58 19.04 -1.28
C LEU A 111 17.24 20.49 -0.89
N PHE A 112 16.75 21.30 -1.81
CA PHE A 112 16.39 22.72 -1.58
C PHE A 112 17.45 23.57 -0.87
N GLY A 113 18.74 23.25 -1.04
CA GLY A 113 19.85 23.92 -0.38
C GLY A 113 20.20 23.39 1.00
N PHE A 114 19.45 22.41 1.52
CA PHE A 114 19.76 21.69 2.74
C PHE A 114 20.39 20.32 2.43
N ARG A 115 21.46 19.99 3.15
CA ARG A 115 22.15 18.69 3.03
C ARG A 115 22.14 17.99 4.37
N GLU A 116 21.51 16.83 4.39
CA GLU A 116 21.42 16.00 5.58
C GLU A 116 22.73 15.25 5.84
N SER A 117 22.99 14.93 7.09
CA SER A 117 24.13 14.11 7.51
C SER A 117 23.68 12.69 7.87
N ILE A 118 24.44 11.69 7.42
CA ILE A 118 24.15 10.29 7.81
C ILE A 118 24.26 10.07 9.33
N SER A 119 25.02 10.92 10.04
CA SER A 119 25.17 10.88 11.49
C SER A 119 24.08 11.68 12.23
N ALA A 120 23.19 12.35 11.52
CA ALA A 120 22.08 13.05 12.16
C ALA A 120 21.09 12.06 12.80
N SER A 121 20.43 12.53 13.85
CA SER A 121 19.47 11.72 14.60
C SER A 121 18.39 11.20 13.68
N TYR A 122 18.03 9.93 13.84
CA TYR A 122 16.98 9.24 13.12
C TYR A 122 17.21 8.96 11.62
N VAL A 123 18.26 9.46 10.96
CA VAL A 123 18.50 9.21 9.52
C VAL A 123 18.63 7.73 9.20
N THR A 124 19.48 7.00 9.91
CA THR A 124 19.63 5.55 9.70
C THR A 124 18.34 4.79 9.98
N GLN A 125 17.58 5.23 11.00
CA GLN A 125 16.28 4.65 11.32
C GLN A 125 15.26 4.92 10.23
N SER A 126 15.20 6.14 9.69
CA SER A 126 14.31 6.50 8.58
C SER A 126 14.62 5.68 7.34
N LEU A 127 15.88 5.57 6.94
CA LEU A 127 16.31 4.73 5.81
C LEU A 127 15.82 3.28 5.96
N ALA A 128 16.02 2.69 7.15
CA ALA A 128 15.62 1.31 7.39
C ALA A 128 14.09 1.14 7.36
N ILE A 129 13.36 2.00 8.08
CA ILE A 129 11.91 1.89 8.21
C ILE A 129 11.22 2.18 6.88
N GLU A 130 11.63 3.21 6.14
CA GLU A 130 11.04 3.53 4.84
C GLU A 130 11.29 2.42 3.82
N THR A 131 12.51 1.86 3.78
CA THR A 131 12.81 0.71 2.91
C THR A 131 11.94 -0.49 3.24
N ILE A 132 11.84 -0.87 4.52
CA ILE A 132 11.00 -1.99 4.97
C ILE A 132 9.52 -1.71 4.63
N THR A 133 9.06 -0.48 4.81
CA THR A 133 7.67 -0.10 4.54
C THR A 133 7.32 -0.21 3.06
N VAL A 134 8.19 0.26 2.15
CA VAL A 134 7.99 0.10 0.69
C VAL A 134 7.87 -1.38 0.33
N LEU A 135 8.81 -2.22 0.81
CA LEU A 135 8.80 -3.65 0.53
C LEU A 135 7.55 -4.35 1.10
N ALA A 136 7.15 -4.00 2.32
CA ALA A 136 5.95 -4.55 2.96
C ALA A 136 4.67 -4.15 2.20
N LEU A 137 4.53 -2.89 1.79
CA LEU A 137 3.39 -2.37 1.04
C LEU A 137 3.27 -3.01 -0.34
N LEU A 138 4.39 -3.15 -1.06
CA LEU A 138 4.41 -3.84 -2.34
C LEU A 138 4.05 -5.32 -2.18
N SER A 139 4.62 -5.99 -1.18
CA SER A 139 4.33 -7.39 -0.87
C SER A 139 2.85 -7.61 -0.52
N TRP A 140 2.27 -6.73 0.31
CA TRP A 140 0.85 -6.77 0.63
C TRP A 140 -0.02 -6.53 -0.61
N THR A 141 0.32 -5.54 -1.42
CA THR A 141 -0.41 -5.20 -2.64
C THR A 141 -0.39 -6.37 -3.64
N LEU A 142 0.79 -7.00 -3.83
CA LEU A 142 0.91 -8.20 -4.66
C LEU A 142 0.11 -9.37 -4.09
N LEU A 143 0.16 -9.59 -2.77
CA LEU A 143 -0.59 -10.66 -2.12
C LEU A 143 -2.10 -10.53 -2.33
N VAL A 144 -2.65 -9.32 -2.29
CA VAL A 144 -4.10 -9.09 -2.46
C VAL A 144 -4.54 -9.03 -3.92
N THR A 145 -3.63 -8.71 -4.86
CA THR A 145 -3.92 -8.68 -6.31
C THR A 145 -3.70 -10.04 -6.98
N ALA A 146 -2.72 -10.82 -6.54
CA ALA A 146 -2.38 -12.14 -7.08
C ALA A 146 -3.36 -13.27 -6.66
N ALA A 147 -4.50 -12.94 -6.05
CA ALA A 147 -5.53 -13.93 -5.76
C ALA A 147 -6.05 -14.55 -7.06
N PRO A 148 -6.02 -15.89 -7.24
CA PRO A 148 -6.43 -16.50 -8.48
C PRO A 148 -7.88 -16.13 -8.81
N GLN A 149 -8.07 -15.50 -9.96
CA GLN A 149 -9.39 -15.43 -10.58
C GLN A 149 -9.76 -16.90 -10.83
N ARG A 150 -10.81 -17.42 -10.19
CA ARG A 150 -11.38 -18.69 -10.58
C ARG A 150 -11.66 -18.59 -12.08
N ALA A 151 -10.85 -19.25 -12.91
CA ALA A 151 -11.26 -19.58 -14.25
C ALA A 151 -12.62 -20.21 -14.09
N GLY A 152 -13.67 -19.57 -14.63
CA GLY A 152 -15.02 -20.08 -14.59
C GLY A 152 -14.95 -21.51 -15.12
N LEU A 153 -15.12 -22.48 -14.26
CA LEU A 153 -15.32 -23.84 -14.71
C LEU A 153 -16.52 -23.78 -15.65
N PRO A 154 -16.39 -24.26 -16.89
CA PRO A 154 -17.52 -24.31 -17.78
C PRO A 154 -18.62 -25.08 -17.05
N VAL A 155 -19.78 -24.44 -16.89
CA VAL A 155 -20.97 -25.09 -16.37
C VAL A 155 -21.17 -26.30 -17.26
N ARG A 156 -20.86 -27.53 -16.76
CA ARG A 156 -21.22 -28.77 -17.42
C ARG A 156 -22.73 -28.72 -17.51
N HIS A 157 -23.25 -28.35 -18.67
CA HIS A 157 -24.64 -28.65 -19.01
C HIS A 157 -24.83 -30.16 -18.82
N ARG A 158 -25.49 -30.52 -17.74
CA ARG A 158 -26.03 -31.87 -17.61
C ARG A 158 -26.97 -32.06 -18.80
N SER A 159 -26.55 -32.85 -19.77
CA SER A 159 -27.44 -33.31 -20.81
C SER A 159 -28.68 -33.95 -20.12
N PRO A 160 -29.91 -33.59 -20.54
CA PRO A 160 -31.08 -34.18 -20.00
C PRO A 160 -31.02 -35.69 -20.29
N ALA A 161 -31.34 -36.50 -19.26
CA ALA A 161 -31.40 -37.95 -19.38
C ALA A 161 -32.38 -38.36 -20.51
N PRO A 162 -32.05 -39.40 -21.31
CA PRO A 162 -32.94 -39.87 -22.34
C PRO A 162 -34.27 -40.31 -21.72
N GLN A 163 -35.39 -39.72 -22.16
CA GLN A 163 -36.71 -40.19 -21.80
C GLN A 163 -36.90 -41.56 -22.42
N MET A 164 -36.89 -42.60 -21.58
CA MET A 164 -37.30 -43.92 -21.97
C MET A 164 -38.80 -43.87 -22.31
N SER A 165 -39.10 -43.87 -23.59
CA SER A 165 -40.47 -44.06 -24.12
C SER A 165 -40.97 -45.45 -23.71
N ARG A 166 -41.86 -45.50 -22.73
CA ARG A 166 -42.68 -46.71 -22.45
C ARG A 166 -43.69 -46.82 -23.59
N ARG A 167 -43.40 -47.69 -24.57
CA ARG A 167 -44.43 -48.23 -25.46
C ARG A 167 -45.22 -49.32 -24.69
N ARG A 168 -46.53 -49.12 -24.60
CA ARG A 168 -47.53 -50.21 -24.35
C ARG A 168 -47.95 -50.71 -25.68
#